data_9680bbfbe112a96e5e64213107e64d1c
#
_entry.id   9680bbfbe112a96e5e64213107e64d1c
#
_cell.length_a   1.000
_cell.length_b   1.000
_cell.length_c   1.000
_cell.angle_alpha   90.00
_cell.angle_beta   90.00
_cell.angle_gamma   90.00
#
_symmetry.space_group_name_H-M   'P 1'
#
loop_
_entity.id
_entity.type
_entity.pdbx_description
1 polymer ?
#
loop_
_entity_poly.entity_id
_entity_poly.type
_entity_poly.pdbx_seq_one_letter_code
_entity_poly.pdbx_strand_id
1 'polypeptide(L)'
;RSLWFGGGSRYKSKSSDKGGQAQIIILVIAIALAILGPIMAQLLYFALSRKREYLADASAVRLTRYPEGLASALEKISGSHLDLKTATKVTAPMYIINPLKKKGMQLSNVTSTHPPITERISILRSMQQGVNYVNYQNAFNTVKGKQSSLIPQSGLTDASKLSLRGSDQSSTPLETAKQVKREVGDLMMKLND
;
A
#
# COMPACT_ATOMS: atom_id res chain seq x y z
N ARG A 1 49.74 45.78 5.86
CA ARG A 1 49.04 44.43 5.94
C ARG A 1 48.03 44.39 4.80
N SER A 2 48.47 43.86 3.68
CA SER A 2 47.70 43.65 2.46
C SER A 2 47.01 42.29 2.56
N LEU A 3 45.66 42.25 2.54
CA LEU A 3 44.87 41.05 2.38
C LEU A 3 44.67 40.81 0.87
N TRP A 4 45.25 39.73 0.44
CA TRP A 4 45.25 39.21 -0.90
C TRP A 4 43.94 38.47 -1.15
N PHE A 5 43.07 39.04 -1.96
CA PHE A 5 41.92 38.35 -2.53
C PHE A 5 42.14 38.32 -4.04
N GLY A 6 42.81 37.31 -4.51
CA GLY A 6 43.02 37.06 -5.91
C GLY A 6 42.62 35.64 -6.25
N GLY A 7 41.77 35.49 -7.26
CA GLY A 7 41.48 34.17 -7.81
C GLY A 7 40.12 34.05 -8.46
N GLY A 8 39.75 35.02 -9.31
CA GLY A 8 38.66 34.81 -10.26
C GLY A 8 39.08 33.84 -11.36
N SER A 9 38.82 32.56 -11.19
CA SER A 9 38.95 31.57 -12.26
C SER A 9 37.88 31.84 -13.30
N ARG A 10 38.25 32.61 -14.33
CA ARG A 10 37.46 32.75 -15.55
C ARG A 10 37.52 31.40 -16.27
N TYR A 11 36.51 30.57 -16.06
CA TYR A 11 36.22 29.44 -16.95
C TYR A 11 35.89 30.01 -18.33
N LYS A 12 36.91 30.05 -19.18
CA LYS A 12 36.76 30.36 -20.60
C LYS A 12 36.08 29.17 -21.26
N SER A 13 34.77 29.23 -21.33
CA SER A 13 33.95 28.28 -22.10
C SER A 13 34.35 28.42 -23.56
N LYS A 14 35.12 27.44 -24.04
CA LYS A 14 35.47 27.32 -25.46
C LYS A 14 34.20 26.81 -26.13
N SER A 15 33.40 27.73 -26.68
CA SER A 15 32.23 27.43 -27.50
C SER A 15 32.71 26.78 -28.80
N SER A 16 32.71 25.44 -28.84
CA SER A 16 32.67 24.70 -30.09
C SER A 16 31.26 24.79 -30.61
N ASP A 17 31.07 25.29 -31.80
CA ASP A 17 29.82 25.59 -32.50
C ASP A 17 28.88 24.36 -32.73
N LYS A 18 29.30 23.16 -32.37
CA LYS A 18 28.50 21.94 -32.33
C LYS A 18 27.75 21.70 -31.01
N GLY A 19 27.97 22.53 -29.99
CA GLY A 19 27.32 22.37 -28.65
C GLY A 19 25.95 23.04 -28.54
N GLY A 20 25.60 23.96 -29.42
CA GLY A 20 24.38 24.77 -29.29
C GLY A 20 23.10 23.96 -29.39
N GLN A 21 23.05 22.99 -30.30
CA GLN A 21 21.85 22.14 -30.45
C GLN A 21 21.67 21.20 -29.24
N ALA A 22 22.73 20.59 -28.73
CA ALA A 22 22.66 19.75 -27.55
C ALA A 22 22.21 20.54 -26.31
N GLN A 23 22.70 21.77 -26.16
CA GLN A 23 22.34 22.64 -25.05
C GLN A 23 20.87 23.07 -25.09
N ILE A 24 20.32 23.34 -26.28
CA ILE A 24 18.88 23.62 -26.46
C ILE A 24 18.03 22.38 -26.13
N ILE A 25 18.43 21.22 -26.58
CA ILE A 25 17.72 19.96 -26.26
C ILE A 25 17.71 19.70 -24.76
N ILE A 26 18.85 19.85 -24.08
CA ILE A 26 18.94 19.69 -22.62
C ILE A 26 18.05 20.71 -21.91
N LEU A 27 18.03 21.96 -22.37
CA LEU A 27 17.19 23.01 -21.79
C LEU A 27 15.69 22.66 -21.94
N VAL A 28 15.27 22.22 -23.13
CA VAL A 28 13.86 21.82 -23.39
C VAL A 28 13.47 20.63 -22.50
N ILE A 29 14.34 19.62 -22.37
CA ILE A 29 14.11 18.48 -21.48
C ILE A 29 14.02 18.95 -20.02
N ALA A 30 14.90 19.83 -19.59
CA ALA A 30 14.88 20.36 -18.22
C ALA A 30 13.57 21.11 -17.92
N ILE A 31 13.09 21.94 -18.84
CA ILE A 31 11.81 22.66 -18.71
C ILE A 31 10.66 21.66 -18.68
N ALA A 32 10.65 20.67 -19.59
CA ALA A 32 9.63 19.64 -19.62
C ALA A 32 9.56 18.86 -18.30
N LEU A 33 10.70 18.44 -17.76
CA LEU A 33 10.78 17.75 -16.47
C LEU A 33 10.36 18.64 -15.29
N ALA A 34 10.69 19.92 -15.33
CA ALA A 34 10.29 20.88 -14.30
C ALA A 34 8.75 21.04 -14.22
N ILE A 35 8.07 20.94 -15.35
CA ILE A 35 6.60 21.02 -15.43
C ILE A 35 5.95 19.66 -15.14
N LEU A 36 6.43 18.58 -15.77
CA LEU A 36 5.86 17.25 -15.60
C LEU A 36 6.14 16.63 -14.22
N GLY A 37 7.28 16.93 -13.62
CA GLY A 37 7.68 16.35 -12.34
C GLY A 37 6.66 16.56 -11.23
N PRO A 38 6.21 17.79 -10.95
CA PRO A 38 5.19 18.04 -9.92
C PRO A 38 3.86 17.36 -10.23
N ILE A 39 3.45 17.29 -11.49
CA ILE A 39 2.21 16.65 -11.93
C ILE A 39 2.27 15.15 -11.66
N MET A 40 3.37 14.51 -12.04
CA MET A 40 3.60 13.08 -11.80
C MET A 40 3.67 12.75 -10.31
N ALA A 41 4.34 13.59 -9.52
CA ALA A 41 4.38 13.45 -8.06
C ALA A 41 2.98 13.50 -7.43
N GLN A 42 2.14 14.42 -7.88
CA GLN A 42 0.77 14.54 -7.42
C GLN A 42 -0.09 13.31 -7.78
N LEU A 43 0.02 12.84 -9.02
CA LEU A 43 -0.69 11.63 -9.47
C LEU A 43 -0.26 10.39 -8.69
N LEU A 44 1.04 10.26 -8.42
CA LEU A 44 1.57 9.17 -7.61
C LEU A 44 1.06 9.24 -6.17
N TYR A 45 1.03 10.43 -5.58
CA TYR A 45 0.46 10.66 -4.26
C TYR A 45 -0.99 10.18 -4.18
N PHE A 46 -1.86 10.57 -5.13
CA PHE A 46 -3.24 10.11 -5.16
C PHE A 46 -3.38 8.60 -5.36
N ALA A 47 -2.53 8.01 -6.20
CA ALA A 47 -2.54 6.57 -6.43
C ALA A 47 -2.16 5.78 -5.17
N LEU A 48 -1.14 6.23 -4.44
CA LEU A 48 -0.71 5.61 -3.18
C LEU A 48 -1.75 5.79 -2.08
N SER A 49 -2.38 6.97 -1.96
CA SER A 49 -3.45 7.23 -1.00
C SER A 49 -4.60 6.23 -1.18
N ARG A 50 -5.07 6.05 -2.40
CA ARG A 50 -6.13 5.08 -2.73
C ARG A 50 -5.73 3.63 -2.44
N LYS A 51 -4.51 3.22 -2.76
CA LYS A 51 -4.01 1.87 -2.43
C LYS A 51 -4.01 1.61 -0.92
N ARG A 52 -3.64 2.60 -0.12
CA ARG A 52 -3.65 2.49 1.35
C ARG A 52 -5.06 2.24 1.89
N GLU A 53 -6.09 2.85 1.33
CA GLU A 53 -7.48 2.62 1.76
C GLU A 53 -7.98 1.22 1.41
N TYR A 54 -7.70 0.72 0.22
CA TYR A 54 -8.01 -0.67 -0.10
C TYR A 54 -7.28 -1.67 0.81
N LEU A 55 -6.03 -1.38 1.15
CA LEU A 55 -5.27 -2.22 2.08
C LEU A 55 -5.84 -2.14 3.52
N ALA A 56 -6.33 -0.97 3.92
CA ALA A 56 -7.01 -0.79 5.20
C ALA A 56 -8.33 -1.58 5.23
N ASP A 57 -9.11 -1.57 4.14
CA ASP A 57 -10.32 -2.38 4.01
C ASP A 57 -10.00 -3.88 4.11
N ALA A 58 -8.99 -4.34 3.38
CA ALA A 58 -8.54 -5.73 3.43
C ALA A 58 -8.13 -6.16 4.86
N SER A 59 -7.42 -5.27 5.56
CA SER A 59 -6.99 -5.51 6.94
C SER A 59 -8.16 -5.51 7.91
N ALA A 60 -9.11 -4.57 7.75
CA ALA A 60 -10.31 -4.49 8.57
C ALA A 60 -11.16 -5.76 8.42
N VAL A 61 -11.37 -6.24 7.19
CA VAL A 61 -12.12 -7.49 6.93
C VAL A 61 -11.42 -8.69 7.54
N ARG A 62 -10.10 -8.79 7.42
CA ARG A 62 -9.33 -9.88 8.02
C ARG A 62 -9.46 -9.91 9.54
N LEU A 63 -9.43 -8.73 10.18
CA LEU A 63 -9.51 -8.60 11.64
C LEU A 63 -10.93 -8.86 12.17
N THR A 64 -11.93 -8.25 11.53
CA THR A 64 -13.34 -8.34 11.96
C THR A 64 -14.03 -9.62 11.51
N ARG A 65 -13.51 -10.23 10.44
CA ARG A 65 -14.14 -11.36 9.71
C ARG A 65 -15.57 -11.07 9.22
N TYR A 66 -15.91 -9.79 9.07
CA TYR A 66 -17.25 -9.37 8.70
C TYR A 66 -17.23 -8.27 7.61
N PRO A 67 -17.03 -8.66 6.31
CA PRO A 67 -16.95 -7.71 5.20
C PRO A 67 -18.25 -6.93 4.99
N GLU A 68 -19.43 -7.55 5.18
CA GLU A 68 -20.72 -6.87 5.01
C GLU A 68 -20.93 -5.76 6.03
N GLY A 69 -20.43 -5.90 7.25
CA GLY A 69 -20.47 -4.83 8.26
C GLY A 69 -19.73 -3.57 7.81
N LEU A 70 -18.57 -3.75 7.18
CA LEU A 70 -17.81 -2.63 6.62
C LEU A 70 -18.51 -2.04 5.38
N ALA A 71 -19.05 -2.90 4.50
CA ALA A 71 -19.77 -2.47 3.31
C ALA A 71 -21.02 -1.64 3.66
N SER A 72 -21.84 -2.12 4.61
CA SER A 72 -23.04 -1.42 5.07
C SER A 72 -22.72 -0.12 5.79
N ALA A 73 -21.62 -0.07 6.56
CA ALA A 73 -21.14 1.17 7.18
C ALA A 73 -20.74 2.21 6.11
N LEU A 74 -19.98 1.82 5.09
CA LEU A 74 -19.62 2.69 3.98
C LEU A 74 -20.84 3.19 3.21
N GLU A 75 -21.83 2.32 2.98
CA GLU A 75 -23.09 2.66 2.32
C GLU A 75 -23.87 3.70 3.14
N LYS A 76 -24.00 3.48 4.46
CA LYS A 76 -24.66 4.41 5.38
C LYS A 76 -23.99 5.78 5.39
N ILE A 77 -22.66 5.81 5.44
CA ILE A 77 -21.90 7.07 5.40
C ILE A 77 -22.07 7.76 4.04
N SER A 78 -22.08 6.99 2.93
CA SER A 78 -22.24 7.57 1.59
C SER A 78 -23.60 8.20 1.36
N GLY A 79 -24.63 7.68 2.02
CA GLY A 79 -25.99 8.21 1.98
C GLY A 79 -26.23 9.39 2.94
N SER A 80 -25.28 9.70 3.82
CA SER A 80 -25.40 10.80 4.75
C SER A 80 -25.21 12.14 4.04
N HIS A 81 -26.16 13.05 4.21
CA HIS A 81 -26.16 14.40 3.63
C HIS A 81 -25.94 15.50 4.68
N LEU A 82 -25.37 15.13 5.83
CA LEU A 82 -25.11 16.09 6.90
C LEU A 82 -23.93 17.00 6.52
N ASP A 83 -24.20 18.29 6.43
CA ASP A 83 -23.19 19.32 6.22
C ASP A 83 -22.37 19.53 7.49
N LEU A 84 -21.07 19.26 7.43
CA LEU A 84 -20.14 19.49 8.52
C LEU A 84 -19.65 20.95 8.47
N LYS A 85 -20.23 21.81 9.30
CA LYS A 85 -19.89 23.26 9.39
C LYS A 85 -18.42 23.52 9.74
N THR A 86 -17.76 22.58 10.40
CA THR A 86 -16.35 22.67 10.83
C THR A 86 -15.36 22.16 9.79
N ALA A 87 -15.83 21.59 8.68
CA ALA A 87 -14.96 21.07 7.64
C ALA A 87 -14.29 22.19 6.85
N THR A 88 -12.98 22.11 6.71
CA THR A 88 -12.15 23.04 5.92
C THR A 88 -11.47 22.29 4.76
N LYS A 89 -10.90 23.04 3.81
CA LYS A 89 -10.11 22.44 2.71
C LYS A 89 -8.91 21.65 3.23
N VAL A 90 -8.36 22.02 4.39
CA VAL A 90 -7.22 21.33 5.02
C VAL A 90 -7.65 20.03 5.66
N THR A 91 -8.81 20.00 6.30
CA THR A 91 -9.34 18.82 7.00
C THR A 91 -10.13 17.88 6.09
N ALA A 92 -10.59 18.34 4.93
CA ALA A 92 -11.39 17.55 3.99
C ALA A 92 -10.76 16.19 3.61
N PRO A 93 -9.43 16.06 3.40
CA PRO A 93 -8.79 14.77 3.11
C PRO A 93 -8.78 13.78 4.28
N MET A 94 -9.10 14.23 5.50
CA MET A 94 -9.15 13.36 6.69
C MET A 94 -10.48 12.62 6.84
N TYR A 95 -11.51 13.03 6.08
CA TYR A 95 -12.82 12.38 6.08
C TYR A 95 -12.89 11.29 5.03
N ILE A 96 -13.56 10.20 5.33
CA ILE A 96 -13.81 9.09 4.36
C ILE A 96 -14.60 9.60 3.16
N ILE A 97 -15.51 10.55 3.39
CA ILE A 97 -16.25 11.26 2.35
C ILE A 97 -15.92 12.74 2.46
N ASN A 98 -15.57 13.35 1.35
CA ASN A 98 -15.27 14.78 1.34
C ASN A 98 -16.53 15.61 1.70
N PRO A 99 -16.55 16.25 2.87
CA PRO A 99 -17.72 17.01 3.36
C PRO A 99 -17.94 18.32 2.59
N LEU A 100 -16.95 18.78 1.81
CA LEU A 100 -17.04 19.99 1.00
C LEU A 100 -17.60 19.75 -0.41
N LYS A 101 -17.94 18.50 -0.72
CA LYS A 101 -18.43 18.11 -2.03
C LYS A 101 -19.87 18.58 -2.20
N LYS A 102 -20.09 19.59 -3.05
CA LYS A 102 -21.42 20.05 -3.41
C LYS A 102 -22.17 18.97 -4.21
N LYS A 103 -23.48 18.83 -4.00
CA LYS A 103 -24.36 17.96 -4.81
C LYS A 103 -24.14 18.24 -6.30
N GLY A 104 -23.86 17.20 -7.09
CA GLY A 104 -23.67 17.28 -8.54
C GLY A 104 -22.23 17.50 -9.02
N MET A 105 -21.26 17.75 -8.16
CA MET A 105 -19.87 17.90 -8.57
C MET A 105 -19.20 16.53 -8.65
N GLN A 106 -19.23 15.91 -9.82
CA GLN A 106 -18.40 14.75 -10.11
C GLN A 106 -16.96 15.24 -10.34
N LEU A 107 -16.19 15.36 -9.26
CA LEU A 107 -14.73 15.46 -9.40
C LEU A 107 -14.24 14.17 -10.07
N SER A 108 -13.43 14.35 -11.12
CA SER A 108 -12.83 13.21 -11.81
C SER A 108 -12.19 12.28 -10.78
N ASN A 109 -12.45 10.98 -10.91
CA ASN A 109 -11.88 9.94 -10.01
C ASN A 109 -10.35 9.98 -9.94
N VAL A 110 -9.71 10.68 -10.86
CA VAL A 110 -8.24 10.79 -10.96
C VAL A 110 -7.65 11.72 -9.91
N THR A 111 -8.32 12.82 -9.59
CA THR A 111 -7.83 13.83 -8.63
C THR A 111 -8.33 13.61 -7.18
N SER A 112 -9.14 12.57 -6.96
CA SER A 112 -9.61 12.21 -5.63
C SER A 112 -8.50 11.48 -4.85
N THR A 113 -8.27 11.89 -3.60
CA THR A 113 -7.40 11.19 -2.65
C THR A 113 -7.99 9.86 -2.20
N HIS A 114 -9.33 9.72 -2.28
CA HIS A 114 -10.07 8.53 -1.88
C HIS A 114 -10.56 7.73 -3.09
N PRO A 115 -10.58 6.39 -3.00
CA PRO A 115 -11.23 5.59 -4.03
C PRO A 115 -12.76 5.76 -3.99
N PRO A 116 -13.46 5.48 -5.10
CA PRO A 116 -14.91 5.52 -5.12
C PRO A 116 -15.52 4.57 -4.06
N ILE A 117 -16.42 5.09 -3.25
CA ILE A 117 -17.07 4.30 -2.19
C ILE A 117 -17.87 3.13 -2.75
N THR A 118 -18.55 3.35 -3.87
CA THR A 118 -19.29 2.30 -4.58
C THR A 118 -18.40 1.13 -4.97
N GLU A 119 -17.18 1.41 -5.38
CA GLU A 119 -16.21 0.39 -5.74
C GLU A 119 -15.74 -0.39 -4.50
N ARG A 120 -15.44 0.29 -3.38
CA ARG A 120 -15.09 -0.34 -2.11
C ARG A 120 -16.19 -1.27 -1.62
N ILE A 121 -17.46 -0.81 -1.65
CA ILE A 121 -18.63 -1.62 -1.30
C ILE A 121 -18.74 -2.86 -2.20
N SER A 122 -18.56 -2.69 -3.52
CA SER A 122 -18.63 -3.80 -4.47
C SER A 122 -17.54 -4.85 -4.21
N ILE A 123 -16.31 -4.42 -3.89
CA ILE A 123 -15.21 -5.33 -3.53
C ILE A 123 -15.56 -6.12 -2.27
N LEU A 124 -16.02 -5.44 -1.23
CA LEU A 124 -16.36 -6.08 0.04
C LEU A 124 -17.50 -7.10 -0.11
N ARG A 125 -18.54 -6.76 -0.88
CA ARG A 125 -19.67 -7.66 -1.14
C ARG A 125 -19.35 -8.81 -2.09
N SER A 126 -18.34 -8.66 -2.93
CA SER A 126 -17.88 -9.74 -3.81
C SER A 126 -16.97 -10.78 -3.12
N MET A 127 -16.64 -10.58 -1.84
CA MET A 127 -15.87 -11.54 -1.03
C MET A 127 -16.72 -12.74 -0.61
N GLN A 128 -16.98 -13.68 -1.52
CA GLN A 128 -17.89 -14.81 -1.27
C GLN A 128 -17.26 -16.01 -0.53
N GLN A 129 -15.92 -16.14 -0.54
CA GLN A 129 -15.24 -17.39 -0.14
C GLN A 129 -14.29 -17.25 1.05
N GLY A 130 -14.49 -16.26 1.91
CA GLY A 130 -13.69 -16.09 3.12
C GLY A 130 -13.05 -14.73 3.28
N VAL A 131 -12.46 -14.51 4.44
CA VAL A 131 -12.04 -13.19 4.95
C VAL A 131 -10.51 -13.08 5.05
N ASN A 132 -9.79 -13.58 4.06
CA ASN A 132 -8.33 -13.48 3.99
C ASN A 132 -7.87 -12.48 2.90
N TYR A 133 -6.60 -12.16 2.89
CA TYR A 133 -6.02 -11.24 1.93
C TYR A 133 -6.10 -11.72 0.47
N VAL A 134 -6.02 -13.04 0.24
CA VAL A 134 -6.14 -13.63 -1.10
C VAL A 134 -7.54 -13.39 -1.66
N ASN A 135 -8.58 -13.63 -0.86
CA ASN A 135 -9.96 -13.43 -1.27
C ASN A 135 -10.27 -11.95 -1.53
N TYR A 136 -9.72 -11.05 -0.71
CA TYR A 136 -9.83 -9.61 -0.97
C TYR A 136 -9.14 -9.22 -2.27
N GLN A 137 -7.92 -9.73 -2.53
CA GLN A 137 -7.19 -9.47 -3.77
C GLN A 137 -7.96 -9.98 -5.00
N ASN A 138 -8.58 -11.15 -4.91
CA ASN A 138 -9.40 -11.71 -5.99
C ASN A 138 -10.65 -10.85 -6.23
N ALA A 139 -11.37 -10.47 -5.18
CA ALA A 139 -12.52 -9.58 -5.24
C ALA A 139 -12.13 -8.22 -5.86
N PHE A 140 -11.00 -7.65 -5.44
CA PHE A 140 -10.46 -6.42 -6.00
C PHE A 140 -10.18 -6.53 -7.50
N ASN A 141 -9.51 -7.60 -7.95
CA ASN A 141 -9.20 -7.83 -9.35
C ASN A 141 -10.47 -8.03 -10.19
N THR A 142 -11.48 -8.73 -9.65
CA THR A 142 -12.77 -8.93 -10.31
C THR A 142 -13.50 -7.61 -10.52
N VAL A 143 -13.60 -6.78 -9.50
CA VAL A 143 -14.30 -5.48 -9.59
C VAL A 143 -13.54 -4.48 -10.46
N LYS A 144 -12.20 -4.49 -10.41
CA LYS A 144 -11.36 -3.61 -11.24
C LYS A 144 -11.23 -4.05 -12.69
N GLY A 145 -11.55 -5.29 -13.01
CA GLY A 145 -11.33 -5.86 -14.34
C GLY A 145 -9.86 -5.88 -14.78
N LYS A 146 -8.94 -5.81 -13.84
CA LYS A 146 -7.48 -5.80 -14.07
C LYS A 146 -6.77 -6.63 -13.02
N GLN A 147 -5.80 -7.43 -13.44
CA GLN A 147 -4.87 -8.05 -12.51
C GLN A 147 -3.89 -6.99 -11.99
N SER A 148 -4.10 -6.55 -10.76
CA SER A 148 -3.25 -5.57 -10.09
C SER A 148 -2.87 -6.11 -8.72
N SER A 149 -1.58 -6.11 -8.41
CA SER A 149 -1.11 -6.47 -7.07
C SER A 149 -1.36 -5.30 -6.12
N LEU A 150 -2.38 -5.43 -5.30
CA LEU A 150 -2.67 -4.50 -4.21
C LEU A 150 -1.89 -4.92 -2.95
N ILE A 151 -1.92 -6.22 -2.65
CA ILE A 151 -1.30 -6.81 -1.48
C ILE A 151 0.05 -7.40 -1.89
N PRO A 152 1.14 -7.12 -1.15
CA PRO A 152 2.45 -7.70 -1.41
C PRO A 152 2.39 -9.24 -1.38
N GLN A 153 3.23 -9.90 -2.17
CA GLN A 153 3.33 -11.36 -2.22
C GLN A 153 3.52 -11.99 -0.83
N SER A 154 4.30 -11.33 0.03
CA SER A 154 4.50 -11.76 1.42
C SER A 154 3.22 -11.76 2.25
N GLY A 155 2.24 -10.93 1.94
CA GLY A 155 0.94 -10.88 2.60
C GLY A 155 -0.07 -11.88 2.02
N LEU A 156 0.20 -12.42 0.84
CA LEU A 156 -0.64 -13.42 0.18
C LEU A 156 -0.25 -14.87 0.55
N THR A 157 0.90 -15.08 1.17
CA THR A 157 1.30 -16.39 1.68
C THR A 157 0.39 -16.77 2.84
N ASP A 158 -0.18 -17.97 2.77
CA ASP A 158 -0.95 -18.54 3.87
C ASP A 158 -0.10 -18.58 5.14
N ALA A 159 -0.67 -18.15 6.25
CA ALA A 159 0.00 -18.20 7.57
C ALA A 159 0.45 -19.61 7.96
N SER A 160 -0.18 -20.65 7.38
CA SER A 160 0.23 -22.06 7.54
C SER A 160 1.57 -22.40 6.89
N LYS A 161 2.05 -21.56 5.94
CA LYS A 161 3.36 -21.71 5.27
C LYS A 161 4.44 -20.82 5.87
N LEU A 162 4.09 -19.94 6.80
CA LEU A 162 5.04 -19.18 7.59
C LEU A 162 5.56 -20.07 8.70
N SER A 163 6.59 -20.87 8.40
CA SER A 163 7.43 -21.48 9.42
C SER A 163 7.96 -20.32 10.29
N LEU A 164 7.50 -20.26 11.52
CA LEU A 164 8.08 -19.36 12.51
C LEU A 164 9.56 -19.74 12.61
N ARG A 165 10.44 -18.80 12.35
CA ARG A 165 11.89 -18.98 12.44
C ARG A 165 12.21 -19.42 13.87
N GLY A 166 12.36 -20.74 14.08
CA GLY A 166 12.54 -21.37 15.38
C GLY A 166 11.76 -22.67 15.57
N SER A 167 10.88 -23.07 14.63
CA SER A 167 10.17 -24.35 14.69
C SER A 167 10.82 -25.43 13.81
N ASP A 168 12.16 -25.43 13.67
CA ASP A 168 12.89 -26.54 13.07
C ASP A 168 13.02 -27.76 14.02
N GLN A 169 12.10 -27.86 14.98
CA GLN A 169 11.86 -29.08 15.75
C GLN A 169 10.37 -29.36 15.78
N SER A 170 9.80 -29.73 14.65
CA SER A 170 8.51 -30.44 14.64
C SER A 170 8.76 -31.93 14.88
N SER A 171 9.35 -32.30 16.02
CA SER A 171 9.04 -33.58 16.61
C SER A 171 7.61 -33.44 17.15
N THR A 172 6.66 -34.14 16.53
CA THR A 172 5.29 -34.23 17.08
C THR A 172 5.40 -34.65 18.54
N PRO A 173 4.55 -34.12 19.45
CA PRO A 173 4.59 -34.51 20.88
C PRO A 173 4.57 -36.04 21.10
N LEU A 174 4.02 -36.77 20.14
CA LEU A 174 3.97 -38.22 20.13
C LEU A 174 5.32 -38.88 19.81
N GLU A 175 6.15 -38.28 18.94
CA GLU A 175 7.48 -38.81 18.62
C GLU A 175 8.47 -38.49 19.73
N THR A 176 8.40 -37.32 20.34
CA THR A 176 9.21 -36.97 21.52
C THR A 176 8.87 -37.88 22.69
N ALA A 177 7.60 -38.17 22.93
CA ALA A 177 7.18 -39.11 23.97
C ALA A 177 7.69 -40.55 23.71
N LYS A 178 7.70 -41.00 22.45
CA LYS A 178 8.27 -42.31 22.06
C LYS A 178 9.79 -42.36 22.24
N GLN A 179 10.48 -41.28 21.93
CA GLN A 179 11.92 -41.19 22.05
C GLN A 179 12.36 -41.16 23.50
N VAL A 180 11.73 -40.39 24.38
CA VAL A 180 11.92 -40.36 25.80
C VAL A 180 11.66 -41.75 26.43
N LYS A 181 10.59 -42.45 25.99
CA LYS A 181 10.29 -43.80 26.48
C LYS A 181 11.34 -44.82 26.10
N ARG A 182 11.99 -44.72 24.94
CA ARG A 182 13.12 -45.58 24.53
C ARG A 182 14.37 -45.28 25.37
N GLU A 183 14.74 -44.01 25.54
CA GLU A 183 15.90 -43.62 26.33
C GLU A 183 15.78 -44.07 27.79
N VAL A 184 14.60 -43.91 28.39
CA VAL A 184 14.34 -44.39 29.78
C VAL A 184 14.41 -45.92 29.83
N GLY A 185 13.92 -46.65 28.81
CA GLY A 185 14.03 -48.10 28.72
C GLY A 185 15.48 -48.57 28.65
N ASP A 186 16.32 -47.94 27.84
CA ASP A 186 17.76 -48.28 27.73
C ASP A 186 18.56 -47.95 28.99
N LEU A 187 18.19 -46.84 29.67
CA LEU A 187 18.80 -46.51 30.96
C LEU A 187 18.43 -47.51 32.07
N MET A 188 17.19 -48.00 32.08
CA MET A 188 16.74 -49.00 33.04
C MET A 188 17.43 -50.38 32.82
N MET A 189 17.68 -50.75 31.54
CA MET A 189 18.46 -51.97 31.24
C MET A 189 19.90 -51.86 31.70
N LYS A 190 20.55 -50.72 31.56
CA LYS A 190 21.95 -50.50 32.02
C LYS A 190 22.12 -50.41 33.52
N LEU A 191 21.07 -50.21 34.27
CA LEU A 191 21.09 -50.18 35.73
C LEU A 191 20.84 -51.55 36.36
N ASN A 192 20.44 -52.53 35.57
CA ASN A 192 20.08 -53.88 36.07
C ASN A 192 21.14 -54.95 35.75
N ASP A 193 22.24 -54.55 35.04
CA ASP A 193 23.47 -55.32 34.82
C ASP A 193 24.58 -54.82 35.77
#